data_8cdbf95e37d1a20f554ed558e8a0a2c6
#
_entry.id   8cdbf95e37d1a20f554ed558e8a0a2c6
#
_cell.length_a   1.000
_cell.length_b   1.000
_cell.length_c   1.000
_cell.angle_alpha   90.00
_cell.angle_beta   90.00
_cell.angle_gamma   90.00
#
_symmetry.space_group_name_H-M   'P 1'
#
loop_
_entity.id
_entity.type
_entity.pdbx_description
1 polymer ?
#
loop_
_entity_poly.entity_id
_entity_poly.type
_entity_poly.pdbx_seq_one_letter_code
_entity_poly.pdbx_strand_id
1 'polypeptide(L)' 'MKLEYDSQVDAAYIKLSDGEVTDSEEVRPGIVVDYDAQDRVIGIEILHVRKERPDVNLGHLELESV' A
#
# COMPACT_ATOMS: atom_id res chain seq x y z
N MET A 1 -0.97 -12.18 0.48
CA MET A 1 -0.66 -10.78 0.10
C MET A 1 -1.66 -10.32 -0.94
N LYS A 2 -2.14 -9.11 -0.83
CA LYS A 2 -3.13 -8.53 -1.72
C LYS A 2 -2.75 -7.12 -2.09
N LEU A 3 -2.86 -6.76 -3.38
CA LEU A 3 -2.64 -5.41 -3.85
C LEU A 3 -3.96 -4.87 -4.42
N GLU A 4 -4.39 -3.72 -3.92
CA GLU A 4 -5.59 -3.05 -4.38
C GLU A 4 -5.25 -1.64 -4.83
N TYR A 5 -5.94 -1.18 -5.89
CA TYR A 5 -5.86 0.22 -6.29
C TYR A 5 -7.27 0.79 -6.37
N ASP A 6 -7.46 1.92 -5.67
CA ASP A 6 -8.72 2.66 -5.68
C ASP A 6 -8.53 3.92 -6.53
N SER A 7 -9.15 3.92 -7.73
CA SER A 7 -9.01 5.03 -8.66
C SER A 7 -9.74 6.29 -8.21
N GLN A 8 -10.72 6.18 -7.32
CA GLN A 8 -11.48 7.34 -6.84
C GLN A 8 -10.64 8.22 -5.91
N VAL A 9 -9.74 7.61 -5.14
CA VAL A 9 -8.86 8.32 -4.23
C VAL A 9 -7.39 8.26 -4.65
N ASP A 10 -7.09 7.62 -5.77
CA ASP A 10 -5.75 7.48 -6.34
C ASP A 10 -4.76 6.87 -5.33
N ALA A 11 -5.17 5.80 -4.67
CA ALA A 11 -4.38 5.14 -3.64
C ALA A 11 -4.24 3.65 -3.91
N ALA A 12 -3.04 3.11 -3.70
CA ALA A 12 -2.76 1.68 -3.75
C ALA A 12 -2.54 1.17 -2.32
N TYR A 13 -3.01 -0.04 -2.03
CA TYR A 13 -2.82 -0.67 -0.74
C TYR A 13 -2.24 -2.06 -0.92
N ILE A 14 -1.14 -2.32 -0.22
CA ILE A 14 -0.50 -3.64 -0.18
C ILE A 14 -0.80 -4.26 1.18
N LYS A 15 -1.62 -5.30 1.19
CA LYS A 15 -1.95 -6.04 2.40
C LYS A 15 -1.04 -7.25 2.51
N LEU A 16 -0.14 -7.26 3.47
CA LEU A 16 0.83 -8.33 3.64
C LEU A 16 0.25 -9.54 4.34
N SER A 17 -0.63 -9.32 5.31
CA SER A 17 -1.26 -10.39 6.07
C SER A 17 -2.63 -9.96 6.56
N ASP A 18 -3.47 -10.93 6.93
CA ASP A 18 -4.71 -10.65 7.61
C ASP A 18 -4.40 -10.26 9.05
N GLY A 19 -5.28 -9.47 9.61
CA GLY A 19 -5.12 -9.01 10.97
C GLY A 19 -5.72 -7.64 11.14
N GLU A 20 -5.74 -7.19 12.38
CA GLU A 20 -6.31 -5.90 12.72
C GLU A 20 -5.21 -4.84 12.76
N VAL A 21 -5.47 -3.72 12.11
CA VAL A 21 -4.59 -2.56 12.19
C VAL A 21 -4.81 -1.89 13.55
N THR A 22 -3.76 -1.80 14.35
CA THR A 22 -3.82 -1.15 15.65
C THR A 22 -3.13 0.20 15.67
N ASP A 23 -2.26 0.47 14.70
CA ASP A 23 -1.56 1.74 14.58
C ASP A 23 -1.16 1.98 13.13
N SER A 24 -1.02 3.25 12.76
CA SER A 24 -0.61 3.66 11.42
C SER A 24 0.34 4.83 11.54
N GLU A 25 1.32 4.88 10.64
CA GLU A 25 2.33 5.93 10.62
C GLU A 25 2.59 6.39 9.19
N GLU A 26 2.52 7.69 8.95
CA GLU A 26 2.97 8.26 7.68
C GLU A 26 4.50 8.41 7.73
N VAL A 27 5.20 7.47 7.11
CA VAL A 27 6.68 7.42 7.17
C VAL A 27 7.34 8.39 6.20
N ARG A 28 6.63 8.75 5.15
CA ARG A 28 7.00 9.78 4.16
C ARG A 28 5.71 10.37 3.64
N PRO A 29 5.71 11.58 3.08
CA PRO A 29 4.50 12.12 2.45
C PRO A 29 3.94 11.15 1.43
N GLY A 30 2.70 10.70 1.65
CA GLY A 30 2.02 9.77 0.76
C GLY A 30 2.32 8.29 1.00
N ILE A 31 3.11 7.92 2.00
CA ILE A 31 3.40 6.52 2.34
C ILE A 31 2.98 6.27 3.78
N VAL A 32 1.93 5.47 3.97
CA VAL A 32 1.40 5.13 5.29
C VAL A 32 1.64 3.65 5.55
N VAL A 33 2.23 3.33 6.70
CA VAL A 33 2.49 1.96 7.12
C VAL A 33 1.53 1.60 8.25
N ASP A 34 0.86 0.46 8.11
CA ASP A 34 -0.08 -0.06 9.10
C ASP A 34 0.57 -1.19 9.89
N TYR A 35 0.38 -1.15 11.21
CA TYR A 35 0.98 -2.10 12.15
C TYR A 35 -0.09 -2.87 12.90
N ASP A 36 0.23 -4.12 13.28
CA ASP A 36 -0.59 -4.93 14.16
C ASP A 36 -0.25 -4.70 15.64
N ALA A 37 -0.88 -5.46 16.52
CA ALA A 37 -0.67 -5.31 17.96
C ALA A 37 0.74 -5.70 18.42
N GLN A 38 1.50 -6.41 17.59
CA GLN A 38 2.89 -6.77 17.86
C GLN A 38 3.89 -5.85 17.13
N ASP A 39 3.43 -4.69 16.64
CA ASP A 39 4.24 -3.75 15.88
C ASP A 39 4.83 -4.31 14.58
N ARG A 40 4.17 -5.31 14.01
CA ARG A 40 4.58 -5.84 12.71
C ARG A 40 3.84 -5.10 11.61
N VAL A 41 4.51 -4.87 10.48
CA VAL A 41 3.88 -4.24 9.31
C VAL A 41 2.92 -5.23 8.68
N ILE A 42 1.64 -4.86 8.58
CA ILE A 42 0.62 -5.68 7.93
C ILE A 42 0.06 -5.05 6.66
N GLY A 43 0.33 -3.77 6.43
CA GLY A 43 -0.14 -3.10 5.23
C GLY A 43 0.67 -1.85 4.93
N ILE A 44 0.64 -1.47 3.66
CA ILE A 44 1.30 -0.25 3.19
C ILE A 44 0.36 0.45 2.22
N GLU A 45 0.05 1.72 2.48
CA GLU A 45 -0.76 2.55 1.60
C GLU A 45 0.11 3.56 0.87
N ILE A 46 -0.07 3.65 -0.44
CA ILE A 46 0.62 4.61 -1.30
C ILE A 46 -0.42 5.54 -1.87
N LEU A 47 -0.31 6.83 -1.52
CA LEU A 47 -1.24 7.87 -1.97
C LEU A 47 -0.72 8.57 -3.24
N HIS A 48 -1.62 9.17 -3.99
CA HIS A 48 -1.29 9.96 -5.18
C HIS A 48 -0.48 9.18 -6.22
N VAL A 49 -0.84 7.91 -6.44
CA VAL A 49 -0.07 7.01 -7.30
C VAL A 49 0.04 7.56 -8.72
N ARG A 50 -1.11 7.85 -9.37
CA ARG A 50 -1.11 8.38 -10.73
C ARG A 50 -0.66 9.83 -10.80
N LYS A 51 -0.94 10.61 -9.75
CA LYS A 51 -0.52 12.00 -9.68
C LYS A 51 1.00 12.11 -9.72
N GLU A 52 1.69 11.28 -8.93
CA GLU A 52 3.15 11.29 -8.85
C GLU A 52 3.81 10.48 -9.96
N ARG A 53 3.14 9.44 -10.44
CA ARG A 53 3.65 8.55 -11.49
C ARG A 53 2.60 8.34 -12.56
N PRO A 54 2.36 9.34 -13.44
CA PRO A 54 1.33 9.21 -14.49
C PRO A 54 1.60 8.05 -15.46
N ASP A 55 2.85 7.58 -15.54
CA ASP A 55 3.27 6.48 -16.40
C ASP A 55 3.04 5.09 -15.79
N VAL A 56 2.57 4.99 -14.55
CA VAL A 56 2.37 3.69 -13.91
C VAL A 56 1.28 2.90 -14.63
N ASN A 57 1.54 1.61 -14.87
CA ASN A 57 0.55 0.72 -15.45
C ASN A 57 -0.12 -0.10 -14.34
N LEU A 58 -1.29 0.37 -13.91
CA LEU A 58 -2.05 -0.26 -12.83
C LEU A 58 -2.84 -1.49 -13.29
N GLY A 59 -2.83 -1.77 -14.60
CA GLY A 59 -3.42 -2.99 -15.15
C GLY A 59 -2.45 -4.16 -15.25
N HIS A 60 -1.18 -3.95 -14.85
CA HIS A 60 -0.16 -4.97 -14.97
C HIS A 60 0.67 -5.06 -13.70
N LEU A 61 0.72 -6.25 -13.13
CA LEU A 61 1.52 -6.54 -11.94
C LEU A 61 2.44 -7.72 -12.22
N GLU A 62 3.73 -7.54 -11.97
CA GLU A 62 4.69 -8.63 -12.02
C GLU A 62 5.16 -8.95 -10.60
N LEU A 63 5.17 -10.24 -10.29
CA LEU A 63 5.77 -10.74 -9.06
C LEU A 63 6.93 -11.63 -9.45
N GLU A 64 8.14 -11.24 -9.06
CA GLU A 64 9.35 -12.01 -9.37
C GLU A 64 10.03 -12.41 -8.07
N SER A 65 10.27 -13.71 -7.92
CA SER A 65 11.00 -14.27 -6.79
C SER A 65 12.45 -14.49 -7.21
N VAL A 66 13.36 -13.86 -6.52
CA VAL A 66 14.80 -13.95 -6.81
C VAL A 66 15.53 -14.78 -5.79
#